data_51c0d5da9a66c1c72bbdb28ffccfae0c
#
_entry.id   51c0d5da9a66c1c72bbdb28ffccfae0c
#
_cell.length_a   1.000
_cell.length_b   1.000
_cell.length_c   1.000
_cell.angle_alpha   90.00
_cell.angle_beta   90.00
_cell.angle_gamma   90.00
#
_symmetry.space_group_name_H-M   'P 1'
#
loop_
_entity.id
_entity.type
_entity.pdbx_description
1 polymer ?
#
loop_
_entity_poly.entity_id
_entity_poly.type
_entity_poly.pdbx_seq_one_letter_code
_entity_poly.pdbx_strand_id
1 'polypeptide(L)'
;QRLSLGALLLAVMLVLGYLESLIPLTGMPGVKPGLSNCVLMFSLEWLGGGMSFGLMAGKVLLSGLLFGSPFSMLYALAGGLCSMATMLCLRRVPGVSLTGVGMAGGAAHNLAQVLLAMLILRTPSLISYLALLLPVGAAMGFVTGLITSRLQVHLRFPIQKNVLHSAANERTTQP
;
A
#
# COMPACT_ATOMS: atom_id res chain seq x y z
N GLN A 1 -17.74 9.20 -8.67
CA GLN A 1 -16.55 8.67 -9.37
C GLN A 1 -15.39 8.28 -8.42
N ARG A 2 -14.95 9.16 -7.50
CA ARG A 2 -13.86 8.85 -6.55
C ARG A 2 -14.20 7.68 -5.61
N LEU A 3 -15.45 7.63 -5.12
CA LEU A 3 -15.90 6.55 -4.23
C LEU A 3 -15.98 5.21 -4.98
N SER A 4 -16.50 5.20 -6.20
CA SER A 4 -16.57 4.00 -7.04
C SER A 4 -15.18 3.46 -7.38
N LEU A 5 -14.22 4.36 -7.69
CA LEU A 5 -12.84 3.98 -7.92
C LEU A 5 -12.20 3.43 -6.62
N GLY A 6 -12.46 4.05 -5.48
CA GLY A 6 -12.01 3.57 -4.18
C GLY A 6 -12.53 2.16 -3.86
N ALA A 7 -13.81 1.92 -4.08
CA ALA A 7 -14.43 0.59 -3.88
C ALA A 7 -13.80 -0.47 -4.80
N LEU A 8 -13.56 -0.13 -6.08
CA LEU A 8 -12.87 -1.02 -7.01
C LEU A 8 -11.44 -1.34 -6.56
N LEU A 9 -10.68 -0.31 -6.16
CA LEU A 9 -9.31 -0.50 -5.66
C LEU A 9 -9.28 -1.36 -4.39
N LEU A 10 -10.24 -1.16 -3.47
CA LEU A 10 -10.38 -2.00 -2.28
C LEU A 10 -10.65 -3.46 -2.64
N ALA A 11 -11.57 -3.72 -3.59
CA ALA A 11 -11.85 -5.06 -4.08
C ALA A 11 -10.59 -5.72 -4.67
N VAL A 12 -9.85 -4.99 -5.51
CA VAL A 12 -8.58 -5.47 -6.08
C VAL A 12 -7.56 -5.76 -4.98
N MET A 13 -7.44 -4.89 -3.96
CA MET A 13 -6.55 -5.12 -2.82
C MET A 13 -6.90 -6.38 -2.04
N LEU A 14 -8.19 -6.66 -1.85
CA LEU A 14 -8.66 -7.87 -1.15
C LEU A 14 -8.38 -9.14 -1.97
N VAL A 15 -8.66 -9.12 -3.26
CA VAL A 15 -8.36 -10.25 -4.16
C VAL A 15 -6.86 -10.53 -4.19
N LEU A 16 -6.03 -9.50 -4.39
CA LEU A 16 -4.58 -9.66 -4.39
C LEU A 16 -4.06 -10.14 -3.03
N GLY A 17 -4.59 -9.60 -1.93
CA GLY A 17 -4.23 -10.03 -0.57
C GLY A 17 -4.63 -11.46 -0.27
N TYR A 18 -5.77 -11.93 -0.81
CA TYR A 18 -6.18 -13.33 -0.74
C TYR A 18 -5.24 -14.23 -1.54
N LEU A 19 -4.93 -13.87 -2.79
CA LEU A 19 -3.98 -14.62 -3.61
C LEU A 19 -2.60 -14.69 -2.96
N GLU A 20 -2.12 -13.60 -2.35
CA GLU A 20 -0.89 -13.60 -1.57
C GLU A 20 -0.94 -14.58 -0.38
N SER A 21 -2.11 -14.75 0.24
CA SER A 21 -2.25 -15.68 1.36
C SER A 21 -2.19 -17.16 0.96
N LEU A 22 -2.47 -17.47 -0.31
CA LEU A 22 -2.42 -18.81 -0.86
C LEU A 22 -1.00 -19.25 -1.28
N ILE A 23 -0.09 -18.28 -1.45
CA ILE A 23 1.28 -18.55 -1.91
C ILE A 23 2.25 -18.38 -0.73
N PRO A 24 2.67 -19.44 -0.05
CA PRO A 24 3.68 -19.36 1.01
C PRO A 24 5.07 -19.20 0.38
N LEU A 25 5.41 -18.00 -0.09
CA LEU A 25 6.67 -17.74 -0.80
C LEU A 25 7.92 -17.96 0.05
N THR A 26 7.82 -17.92 1.37
CA THR A 26 9.00 -17.90 2.24
C THR A 26 8.95 -18.92 3.37
N GLY A 27 7.84 -19.63 3.59
CA GLY A 27 7.67 -20.46 4.78
C GLY A 27 7.72 -19.68 6.11
N MET A 28 7.89 -18.36 6.06
CA MET A 28 7.95 -17.48 7.23
C MET A 28 6.59 -16.81 7.47
N PRO A 29 6.02 -16.92 8.68
CA PRO A 29 4.79 -16.22 9.05
C PRO A 29 4.98 -14.70 8.88
N GLY A 30 4.11 -14.06 8.09
CA GLY A 30 4.10 -12.60 7.95
C GLY A 30 4.83 -12.03 6.74
N VAL A 31 5.65 -12.79 6.03
CA VAL A 31 6.30 -12.34 4.79
C VAL A 31 5.37 -12.58 3.61
N LYS A 32 4.84 -11.49 3.05
CA LYS A 32 3.96 -11.52 1.87
C LYS A 32 4.56 -10.69 0.73
N PRO A 33 4.29 -11.03 -0.54
CA PRO A 33 4.82 -10.29 -1.71
C PRO A 33 4.49 -8.81 -1.72
N GLY A 34 3.38 -8.42 -1.10
CA GLY A 34 2.97 -7.02 -1.02
C GLY A 34 2.28 -6.50 -2.29
N LEU A 35 1.77 -7.36 -3.16
CA LEU A 35 1.03 -6.94 -4.37
C LEU A 35 -0.16 -6.04 -4.03
N SER A 36 -0.86 -6.34 -2.95
CA SER A 36 -1.94 -5.49 -2.46
C SER A 36 -1.46 -4.10 -2.01
N ASN A 37 -0.21 -3.96 -1.60
CA ASN A 37 0.38 -2.66 -1.25
C ASN A 37 0.73 -1.82 -2.49
N CYS A 38 0.92 -2.43 -3.68
CA CYS A 38 1.03 -1.68 -4.94
C CYS A 38 -0.22 -0.83 -5.16
N VAL A 39 -1.39 -1.45 -4.97
CA VAL A 39 -2.68 -0.76 -5.15
C VAL A 39 -2.85 0.36 -4.13
N LEU A 40 -2.39 0.15 -2.89
CA LEU A 40 -2.42 1.19 -1.86
C LEU A 40 -1.52 2.37 -2.23
N MET A 41 -0.31 2.11 -2.67
CA MET A 41 0.61 3.15 -3.12
C MET A 41 0.06 3.90 -4.34
N PHE A 42 -0.53 3.18 -5.30
CA PHE A 42 -1.23 3.78 -6.44
C PHE A 42 -2.39 4.67 -5.98
N SER A 43 -3.21 4.20 -5.02
CA SER A 43 -4.33 4.98 -4.49
C SER A 43 -3.84 6.28 -3.82
N LEU A 44 -2.69 6.24 -3.14
CA LEU A 44 -2.08 7.41 -2.51
C LEU A 44 -1.75 8.50 -3.51
N GLU A 45 -1.31 8.13 -4.70
CA GLU A 45 -0.98 9.06 -5.77
C GLU A 45 -2.23 9.65 -6.47
N TRP A 46 -3.31 8.88 -6.58
CA TRP A 46 -4.49 9.24 -7.36
C TRP A 46 -5.65 9.77 -6.53
N LEU A 47 -5.90 9.20 -5.38
CA LEU A 47 -7.03 9.56 -4.50
C LEU A 47 -6.62 10.46 -3.34
N GLY A 48 -5.31 10.53 -3.06
CA GLY A 48 -4.75 11.30 -1.95
C GLY A 48 -4.77 10.56 -0.62
N GLY A 49 -4.12 11.14 0.39
CA GLY A 49 -3.82 10.48 1.66
C GLY A 49 -5.02 10.00 2.46
N GLY A 50 -6.07 10.84 2.58
CA GLY A 50 -7.24 10.51 3.39
C GLY A 50 -8.02 9.29 2.86
N MET A 51 -8.24 9.25 1.53
CA MET A 51 -8.94 8.12 0.91
C MET A 51 -8.11 6.83 0.97
N SER A 52 -6.81 6.94 0.73
CA SER A 52 -5.89 5.80 0.82
C SER A 52 -5.76 5.26 2.24
N PHE A 53 -5.84 6.12 3.25
CA PHE A 53 -5.92 5.69 4.65
C PHE A 53 -7.20 4.86 4.89
N GLY A 54 -8.36 5.33 4.41
CA GLY A 54 -9.62 4.59 4.48
C GLY A 54 -9.54 3.23 3.77
N LEU A 55 -8.90 3.18 2.59
CA LEU A 55 -8.68 1.94 1.84
C LEU A 55 -7.76 0.98 2.59
N MET A 56 -6.68 1.48 3.20
CA MET A 56 -5.77 0.68 4.03
C MET A 56 -6.49 0.09 5.23
N ALA A 57 -7.25 0.90 5.98
CA ALA A 57 -8.03 0.44 7.11
C ALA A 57 -9.10 -0.58 6.69
N GLY A 58 -9.85 -0.30 5.64
CA GLY A 58 -10.85 -1.21 5.07
C GLY A 58 -10.24 -2.53 4.62
N LYS A 59 -9.09 -2.50 3.92
CA LYS A 59 -8.36 -3.70 3.54
C LYS A 59 -7.95 -4.54 4.75
N VAL A 60 -7.36 -3.92 5.77
CA VAL A 60 -6.89 -4.63 6.97
C VAL A 60 -8.06 -5.28 7.71
N LEU A 61 -9.15 -4.53 7.92
CA LEU A 61 -10.34 -5.04 8.59
C LEU A 61 -10.98 -6.19 7.81
N LEU A 62 -11.26 -5.99 6.53
CA LEU A 62 -11.92 -7.01 5.71
C LEU A 62 -11.05 -8.25 5.49
N SER A 63 -9.76 -8.08 5.22
CA SER A 63 -8.86 -9.24 5.07
C SER A 63 -8.70 -10.00 6.37
N GLY A 64 -8.67 -9.32 7.51
CA GLY A 64 -8.59 -9.95 8.82
C GLY A 64 -9.85 -10.73 9.17
N LEU A 65 -11.03 -10.19 8.83
CA LEU A 65 -12.32 -10.86 9.07
C LEU A 65 -12.56 -12.03 8.12
N LEU A 66 -12.15 -11.92 6.85
CA LEU A 66 -12.47 -12.92 5.83
C LEU A 66 -11.50 -14.12 5.86
N PHE A 67 -10.22 -13.88 6.08
CA PHE A 67 -9.18 -14.91 5.96
C PHE A 67 -7.98 -14.72 6.90
N GLY A 68 -8.10 -13.85 7.88
CA GLY A 68 -7.05 -13.56 8.87
C GLY A 68 -7.40 -13.98 10.28
N SER A 69 -6.64 -13.45 11.22
CA SER A 69 -6.88 -13.54 12.66
C SER A 69 -6.84 -12.16 13.30
N PRO A 70 -7.43 -11.97 14.50
CA PRO A 70 -7.36 -10.69 15.20
C PRO A 70 -5.92 -10.19 15.42
N PHE A 71 -4.99 -11.08 15.70
CA PHE A 71 -3.57 -10.74 15.85
C PHE A 71 -2.95 -10.30 14.53
N SER A 72 -3.26 -11.00 13.42
CA SER A 72 -2.77 -10.60 12.10
C SER A 72 -3.30 -9.24 11.67
N MET A 73 -4.54 -8.89 12.08
CA MET A 73 -5.12 -7.56 11.86
C MET A 73 -4.33 -6.48 12.60
N LEU A 74 -4.00 -6.69 13.87
CA LEU A 74 -3.23 -5.73 14.66
C LEU A 74 -1.85 -5.47 14.05
N TYR A 75 -1.15 -6.54 13.66
CA TYR A 75 0.16 -6.42 13.00
C TYR A 75 0.04 -5.71 11.66
N ALA A 76 -0.94 -6.08 10.84
CA ALA A 76 -1.18 -5.44 9.54
C ALA A 76 -1.58 -3.96 9.68
N LEU A 77 -2.36 -3.61 10.72
CA LEU A 77 -2.74 -2.24 10.99
C LEU A 77 -1.53 -1.39 11.40
N ALA A 78 -0.72 -1.86 12.35
CA ALA A 78 0.49 -1.16 12.77
C ALA A 78 1.48 -0.97 11.59
N GLY A 79 1.73 -2.03 10.83
CA GLY A 79 2.55 -1.98 9.63
C GLY A 79 2.01 -1.02 8.58
N GLY A 80 0.69 -1.08 8.31
CA GLY A 80 0.01 -0.20 7.37
C GLY A 80 0.09 1.28 7.77
N LEU A 81 -0.14 1.60 9.03
CA LEU A 81 -0.05 2.96 9.57
C LEU A 81 1.36 3.54 9.42
N CYS A 82 2.37 2.80 9.86
CA CYS A 82 3.77 3.25 9.76
C CYS A 82 4.22 3.37 8.30
N SER A 83 3.89 2.41 7.46
CA SER A 83 4.16 2.45 6.01
C SER A 83 3.53 3.67 5.36
N MET A 84 2.24 3.91 5.63
CA MET A 84 1.49 5.04 5.08
C MET A 84 2.07 6.38 5.53
N ALA A 85 2.38 6.53 6.82
CA ALA A 85 3.00 7.73 7.36
C ALA A 85 4.36 7.99 6.70
N THR A 86 5.20 6.96 6.57
CA THR A 86 6.51 7.05 5.91
C THR A 86 6.35 7.48 4.46
N MET A 87 5.45 6.86 3.69
CA MET A 87 5.19 7.22 2.30
C MET A 87 4.67 8.65 2.15
N LEU A 88 3.74 9.09 3.03
CA LEU A 88 3.21 10.46 3.03
C LEU A 88 4.28 11.51 3.34
N CYS A 89 5.19 11.21 4.26
CA CYS A 89 6.31 12.10 4.58
C CYS A 89 7.31 12.18 3.41
N LEU A 90 7.75 11.04 2.89
CA LEU A 90 8.80 11.00 1.88
C LEU A 90 8.35 11.52 0.51
N ARG A 91 7.09 11.36 0.13
CA ARG A 91 6.57 11.93 -1.13
C ARG A 91 6.60 13.45 -1.16
N ARG A 92 6.73 14.12 -0.01
CA ARG A 92 6.88 15.58 0.08
C ARG A 92 8.34 16.04 -0.08
N VAL A 93 9.29 15.11 -0.02
CA VAL A 93 10.71 15.42 -0.12
C VAL A 93 11.11 15.49 -1.61
N PRO A 94 11.62 16.64 -2.08
CA PRO A 94 12.07 16.78 -3.47
C PRO A 94 13.18 15.77 -3.79
N GLY A 95 13.13 15.17 -4.98
CA GLY A 95 14.17 14.25 -5.45
C GLY A 95 14.00 12.80 -5.02
N VAL A 96 13.04 12.48 -4.15
CA VAL A 96 12.74 11.07 -3.79
C VAL A 96 11.86 10.44 -4.86
N SER A 97 12.33 9.34 -5.46
CA SER A 97 11.57 8.60 -6.47
C SER A 97 10.44 7.79 -5.82
N LEU A 98 9.39 7.46 -6.61
CA LEU A 98 8.31 6.56 -6.13
C LEU A 98 8.82 5.20 -5.69
N THR A 99 9.85 4.69 -6.32
CA THR A 99 10.51 3.45 -5.90
C THR A 99 11.16 3.59 -4.53
N GLY A 100 11.82 4.72 -4.27
CA GLY A 100 12.38 5.04 -2.95
C GLY A 100 11.32 5.18 -1.87
N VAL A 101 10.20 5.85 -2.19
CA VAL A 101 9.03 5.94 -1.28
C VAL A 101 8.48 4.55 -0.96
N GLY A 102 8.37 3.68 -1.98
CA GLY A 102 7.92 2.30 -1.80
C GLY A 102 8.86 1.48 -0.92
N MET A 103 10.18 1.55 -1.18
CA MET A 103 11.20 0.86 -0.37
C MET A 103 11.12 1.24 1.10
N ALA A 104 11.08 2.53 1.39
CA ALA A 104 10.98 3.04 2.75
C ALA A 104 9.66 2.63 3.41
N GLY A 105 8.55 2.70 2.68
CA GLY A 105 7.24 2.26 3.15
C GLY A 105 7.22 0.76 3.48
N GLY A 106 7.80 -0.08 2.64
CA GLY A 106 7.90 -1.53 2.87
C GLY A 106 8.77 -1.88 4.08
N ALA A 107 9.92 -1.23 4.22
CA ALA A 107 10.79 -1.39 5.38
C ALA A 107 10.09 -0.93 6.67
N ALA A 108 9.43 0.23 6.66
CA ALA A 108 8.68 0.76 7.81
C ALA A 108 7.50 -0.16 8.19
N HIS A 109 6.84 -0.78 7.22
CA HIS A 109 5.78 -1.76 7.45
C HIS A 109 6.29 -2.94 8.28
N ASN A 110 7.36 -3.58 7.84
CA ASN A 110 7.94 -4.73 8.52
C ASN A 110 8.53 -4.35 9.89
N LEU A 111 9.17 -3.19 9.99
CA LEU A 111 9.68 -2.66 11.27
C LEU A 111 8.56 -2.55 12.30
N ALA A 112 7.45 -1.91 11.94
CA ALA A 112 6.33 -1.70 12.85
C ALA A 112 5.68 -3.02 13.28
N GLN A 113 5.56 -4.00 12.36
CA GLN A 113 5.03 -5.32 12.67
C GLN A 113 5.90 -6.06 13.68
N VAL A 114 7.22 -6.07 13.50
CA VAL A 114 8.14 -6.75 14.42
C VAL A 114 8.16 -6.06 15.77
N LEU A 115 8.20 -4.72 15.81
CA LEU A 115 8.17 -3.98 17.06
C LEU A 115 6.88 -4.24 17.85
N LEU A 116 5.74 -4.28 17.17
CA LEU A 116 4.47 -4.62 17.82
C LEU A 116 4.45 -6.07 18.29
N ALA A 117 4.99 -7.01 17.51
CA ALA A 117 5.10 -8.42 17.90
C ALA A 117 5.98 -8.58 19.15
N MET A 118 7.13 -7.90 19.19
CA MET A 118 8.01 -7.88 20.38
C MET A 118 7.27 -7.38 21.64
N LEU A 119 6.48 -6.33 21.48
CA LEU A 119 5.72 -5.73 22.59
C LEU A 119 4.63 -6.69 23.09
N ILE A 120 3.85 -7.28 22.19
CA ILE A 120 2.73 -8.17 22.55
C ILE A 120 3.23 -9.48 23.12
N LEU A 121 4.24 -10.10 22.48
CA LEU A 121 4.78 -11.40 22.88
C LEU A 121 5.82 -11.30 24.00
N ARG A 122 6.21 -10.07 24.40
CA ARG A 122 7.27 -9.81 25.39
C ARG A 122 8.58 -10.58 25.08
N THR A 123 8.89 -10.73 23.79
CA THR A 123 10.02 -11.51 23.32
C THR A 123 11.01 -10.63 22.54
N PRO A 124 12.01 -10.02 23.22
CA PRO A 124 12.98 -9.11 22.58
C PRO A 124 13.84 -9.79 21.50
N SER A 125 14.01 -11.11 21.56
CA SER A 125 14.81 -11.87 20.57
C SER A 125 14.22 -11.79 19.15
N LEU A 126 12.96 -11.39 18.98
CA LEU A 126 12.34 -11.16 17.68
C LEU A 126 13.03 -10.03 16.89
N ILE A 127 13.86 -9.19 17.54
CA ILE A 127 14.64 -8.17 16.86
C ILE A 127 15.58 -8.75 15.79
N SER A 128 16.07 -9.98 15.98
CA SER A 128 16.89 -10.66 14.98
C SER A 128 16.19 -10.88 13.65
N TYR A 129 14.85 -11.00 13.65
CA TYR A 129 14.07 -11.09 12.41
C TYR A 129 14.10 -9.81 11.58
N LEU A 130 14.41 -8.65 12.19
CA LEU A 130 14.54 -7.39 11.45
C LEU A 130 15.68 -7.44 10.43
N ALA A 131 16.77 -8.15 10.74
CA ALA A 131 17.90 -8.28 9.80
C ALA A 131 17.45 -8.88 8.46
N LEU A 132 16.45 -9.76 8.46
CA LEU A 132 15.89 -10.35 7.25
C LEU A 132 14.66 -9.56 6.73
N LEU A 133 13.76 -9.15 7.62
CA LEU A 133 12.49 -8.54 7.20
C LEU A 133 12.66 -7.13 6.65
N LEU A 134 13.64 -6.35 7.11
CA LEU A 134 13.88 -5.01 6.57
C LEU A 134 14.33 -5.04 5.09
N PRO A 135 15.36 -5.82 4.70
CA PRO A 135 15.71 -5.96 3.29
C PRO A 135 14.56 -6.51 2.43
N VAL A 136 13.83 -7.51 2.94
CA VAL A 136 12.68 -8.07 2.22
C VAL A 136 11.58 -7.02 2.04
N GLY A 137 11.25 -6.26 3.08
CA GLY A 137 10.28 -5.17 3.00
C GLY A 137 10.70 -4.09 2.02
N ALA A 138 11.98 -3.70 2.04
CA ALA A 138 12.53 -2.73 1.09
C ALA A 138 12.49 -3.26 -0.35
N ALA A 139 12.86 -4.52 -0.58
CA ALA A 139 12.81 -5.14 -1.91
C ALA A 139 11.37 -5.23 -2.45
N MET A 140 10.42 -5.66 -1.63
CA MET A 140 9.00 -5.67 -2.00
C MET A 140 8.47 -4.26 -2.23
N GLY A 141 8.87 -3.30 -1.40
CA GLY A 141 8.56 -1.88 -1.59
C GLY A 141 9.14 -1.30 -2.88
N PHE A 142 10.34 -1.73 -3.28
CA PHE A 142 10.92 -1.37 -4.58
C PHE A 142 10.06 -1.88 -5.74
N VAL A 143 9.67 -3.15 -5.71
CA VAL A 143 8.81 -3.75 -6.74
C VAL A 143 7.46 -3.03 -6.81
N THR A 144 6.84 -2.75 -5.65
CA THR A 144 5.56 -2.02 -5.60
C THR A 144 5.71 -0.59 -6.14
N GLY A 145 6.77 0.11 -5.79
CA GLY A 145 7.07 1.45 -6.30
C GLY A 145 7.33 1.46 -7.80
N LEU A 146 8.04 0.45 -8.31
CA LEU A 146 8.29 0.30 -9.74
C LEU A 146 6.98 0.06 -10.51
N ILE A 147 6.13 -0.86 -10.05
CA ILE A 147 4.83 -1.14 -10.67
C ILE A 147 3.96 0.13 -10.65
N THR A 148 3.88 0.83 -9.50
CA THR A 148 3.10 2.06 -9.38
C THR A 148 3.60 3.13 -10.34
N SER A 149 4.93 3.33 -10.47
CA SER A 149 5.51 4.31 -11.39
C SER A 149 5.17 4.00 -12.85
N ARG A 150 5.22 2.73 -13.23
CA ARG A 150 4.84 2.28 -14.60
C ARG A 150 3.36 2.47 -14.86
N LEU A 151 2.50 2.11 -13.91
CA LEU A 151 1.06 2.34 -14.02
C LEU A 151 0.72 3.82 -14.15
N GLN A 152 1.39 4.71 -13.40
CA GLN A 152 1.16 6.14 -13.50
C GLN A 152 1.47 6.68 -14.91
N VAL A 153 2.56 6.25 -15.51
CA VAL A 153 2.92 6.68 -16.88
C VAL A 153 1.84 6.26 -17.87
N HIS A 154 1.35 5.04 -17.79
CA HIS A 154 0.36 4.50 -18.74
C HIS A 154 -1.05 5.08 -18.53
N LEU A 155 -1.44 5.39 -17.29
CA LEU A 155 -2.79 5.85 -16.95
C LEU A 155 -2.93 7.38 -16.97
N ARG A 156 -1.84 8.15 -16.82
CA ARG A 156 -1.90 9.62 -16.90
C ARG A 156 -2.32 10.13 -18.29
N PHE A 157 -1.86 9.50 -19.35
CA PHE A 157 -2.17 9.92 -20.72
C PHE A 157 -3.67 9.89 -21.06
N PRO A 158 -4.43 8.82 -20.82
CA PRO A 158 -5.85 8.77 -21.21
C PRO A 158 -6.74 9.66 -20.32
N ILE A 159 -6.42 9.82 -19.03
CA ILE A 159 -7.29 10.56 -18.09
C ILE A 159 -7.12 12.07 -18.27
N GLN A 160 -5.91 12.54 -18.48
CA GLN A 160 -5.66 13.97 -18.74
C GLN A 160 -6.34 14.41 -20.03
N LYS A 161 -6.38 13.56 -21.06
CA LYS A 161 -7.08 13.83 -22.30
C LYS A 161 -8.60 13.95 -22.10
N ASN A 162 -9.19 13.03 -21.29
CA ASN A 162 -10.62 13.04 -21.02
C ASN A 162 -11.06 14.23 -20.15
N VAL A 163 -10.24 14.65 -19.18
CA VAL A 163 -10.52 15.82 -18.33
C VAL A 163 -10.46 17.10 -19.16
N LEU A 164 -9.50 17.22 -20.07
CA LEU A 164 -9.38 18.37 -20.96
C LEU A 164 -10.53 18.43 -21.96
N HIS A 165 -10.98 17.29 -22.51
CA HIS A 165 -12.16 17.24 -23.41
C HIS A 165 -13.45 17.58 -22.67
N SER A 166 -13.64 17.12 -21.43
CA SER A 166 -14.81 17.45 -20.62
C SER A 166 -14.86 18.95 -20.30
N ALA A 167 -13.75 19.52 -19.87
CA ALA A 167 -13.64 20.95 -19.57
C ALA A 167 -13.80 21.85 -20.81
N ALA A 168 -13.35 21.38 -21.98
CA ALA A 168 -13.55 22.10 -23.24
C ALA A 168 -15.02 22.09 -23.66
N ASN A 169 -15.71 20.96 -23.47
CA ASN A 169 -17.12 20.82 -23.83
C ASN A 169 -18.04 21.65 -22.93
N GLU A 170 -17.71 21.79 -21.64
CA GLU A 170 -18.45 22.64 -20.70
C GLU A 170 -18.36 24.12 -21.03
N ARG A 171 -17.22 24.57 -21.59
CA ARG A 171 -17.04 25.97 -22.04
C ARG A 171 -17.78 26.31 -23.33
N THR A 172 -18.08 25.33 -24.17
CA THR A 172 -18.81 25.52 -25.44
C THR A 172 -20.33 25.42 -25.27
N THR A 173 -20.81 24.97 -24.11
CA THR A 173 -22.25 24.81 -23.80
C THR A 173 -22.81 25.91 -22.89
N GLN A 174 -22.01 26.92 -22.50
CA GLN A 174 -22.54 28.12 -21.84
C GLN A 174 -22.93 29.18 -22.90
N PRO A 175 -24.20 29.58 -22.95
CA PRO A 175 -24.70 30.60 -23.89
C PRO A 175 -24.16 31.98 -23.56
#